data_0e5b72d5bb81cea68ad1710aef270171
#
_entry.id   0e5b72d5bb81cea68ad1710aef270171
#
_cell.length_a   1.000
_cell.length_b   1.000
_cell.length_c   1.000
_cell.angle_alpha   90.00
_cell.angle_beta   90.00
_cell.angle_gamma   90.00
#
_symmetry.space_group_name_H-M   'P 1'
#
loop_
_entity.id
_entity.type
_entity.pdbx_description
1 polymer ?
#
loop_
_entity_poly.entity_id
_entity_poly.type
_entity_poly.pdbx_seq_one_letter_code
_entity_poly.pdbx_strand_id
1 'polypeptide(L)'
;MKKNRNNIGKSLGTLLLLMAFSFVFTSCSDDDSAGGQPTITGVRVPDPAKADSLFTKSGAGQLIAIIGTNLGHAQKVYINDQEVYFNPTMNTDHSIMVTIPLEKDGFKLSAFNSNIKDEIRVETSHGTAVYAFKITAPGPQLRRIDANYPRQTGDTLRLNGLNLVDIEKMYITDLQSAQLDTTVWKEVGGKHVDITDYFNIKQNHYLNTATNAYETSSIVGAIVPAEAPDSGTLVMECAAGITYVGYYKVPGKPVISYISSDMPQIGETLIITGREFVQVESVTYGDVTLKQSDFTVSASLDTIYVDFKKKPTAGSGTTLTVKTPGGSVTSSQSFYDRTTLLTTFDGDAIDNGWGPNAIYEDSGTADGIFGHINVTNNGGNGWGTMIYWRKDWNGNSFPLSANIPSTASAKDIYLAYNVYDNNSDFNSDTFSGMIRYLIQPIGDKEYYYFIGGNGVEWSGVEKPWTFTHPVLADINDRNPKGKWYRAVVSLDNFGCFKGLTYADIVKQGINQFRLMECNEGKNKGKIDIKVDNVRVIYIPSK
;
A
#
# COMPACT_ATOMS: atom_id res chain seq x y z
N MET A 1 8.89 -54.77 2.03
CA MET A 1 9.27 -55.63 3.18
C MET A 1 9.22 -54.82 4.45
N LYS A 2 8.40 -55.33 5.41
CA LYS A 2 8.27 -55.03 6.86
C LYS A 2 8.12 -53.53 7.27
N LYS A 3 6.97 -53.01 7.51
CA LYS A 3 5.99 -53.09 8.63
C LYS A 3 6.65 -53.29 10.02
N ASN A 4 6.61 -52.22 10.84
CA ASN A 4 6.28 -52.41 12.25
C ASN A 4 5.49 -51.22 12.79
N ARG A 5 4.27 -51.54 13.16
CA ARG A 5 3.38 -50.83 14.08
C ARG A 5 3.83 -51.20 15.50
N ASN A 6 3.78 -50.27 16.41
CA ASN A 6 3.37 -50.56 17.80
C ASN A 6 2.73 -49.33 18.38
N ASN A 7 1.58 -49.53 18.62
CA ASN A 7 0.49 -49.16 19.51
C ASN A 7 0.91 -49.18 20.99
N ILE A 8 0.00 -48.52 21.78
CA ILE A 8 -0.30 -48.72 23.21
C ILE A 8 0.48 -47.71 24.08
N GLY A 9 -0.11 -47.01 25.00
CA GLY A 9 -1.40 -47.19 25.63
C GLY A 9 -1.73 -46.08 26.60
N LYS A 10 -3.00 -45.95 26.79
CA LYS A 10 -3.59 -45.16 27.87
C LYS A 10 -3.04 -45.61 29.22
N SER A 11 -2.71 -44.69 30.10
CA SER A 11 -2.70 -44.95 31.53
C SER A 11 -3.21 -43.72 32.28
N LEU A 12 -4.35 -43.93 32.83
CA LEU A 12 -5.04 -43.19 33.87
C LEU A 12 -4.32 -43.47 35.20
N GLY A 13 -4.23 -42.49 36.08
CA GLY A 13 -4.08 -42.76 37.51
C GLY A 13 -2.79 -42.27 38.12
N THR A 14 -2.82 -41.38 38.96
CA THR A 14 -2.87 -41.52 40.40
C THR A 14 -2.37 -40.27 41.06
N LEU A 15 -3.26 -39.62 41.74
CA LEU A 15 -3.03 -38.64 42.79
C LEU A 15 -2.11 -39.23 43.86
N LEU A 16 -0.93 -38.70 44.06
CA LEU A 16 -0.10 -39.05 45.21
C LEU A 16 0.21 -37.78 46.00
N LEU A 17 -0.52 -37.65 47.06
CA LEU A 17 -0.31 -36.73 48.19
C LEU A 17 1.01 -37.11 48.86
N LEU A 18 2.02 -36.31 48.82
CA LEU A 18 3.22 -36.48 49.67
C LEU A 18 3.32 -35.27 50.60
N MET A 19 2.92 -35.50 51.82
CA MET A 19 3.30 -34.72 52.99
C MET A 19 4.82 -34.80 53.16
N ALA A 20 5.52 -33.73 53.04
CA ALA A 20 6.91 -33.62 53.44
C ALA A 20 7.00 -32.91 54.78
N PHE A 21 7.51 -33.59 55.70
CA PHE A 21 7.82 -33.24 57.09
C PHE A 21 8.64 -31.94 57.19
N SER A 22 8.14 -31.01 57.99
CA SER A 22 8.83 -29.82 58.38
C SER A 22 9.86 -30.12 59.46
N PHE A 23 11.14 -29.99 59.16
CA PHE A 23 12.16 -29.80 60.22
C PHE A 23 12.22 -28.36 60.60
N VAL A 24 11.72 -28.03 61.77
CA VAL A 24 11.88 -26.74 62.45
C VAL A 24 13.26 -26.73 63.07
N PHE A 25 14.20 -25.98 62.52
CA PHE A 25 15.36 -25.50 63.26
C PHE A 25 15.03 -24.13 63.83
N THR A 26 14.69 -24.05 65.09
CA THR A 26 14.66 -22.83 65.85
C THR A 26 16.10 -22.41 66.12
N SER A 27 16.62 -21.46 65.38
CA SER A 27 17.75 -20.64 65.78
C SER A 27 17.16 -19.29 66.25
N CYS A 28 17.14 -19.08 67.54
CA CYS A 28 16.98 -17.78 68.11
C CYS A 28 18.24 -16.97 67.88
N SER A 29 18.16 -15.91 67.13
CA SER A 29 18.98 -14.75 67.29
C SER A 29 18.01 -13.55 67.28
N ASP A 30 17.94 -12.90 68.45
CA ASP A 30 17.23 -11.64 68.64
C ASP A 30 17.87 -10.60 67.72
N ASP A 31 17.10 -10.15 66.70
CA ASP A 31 17.20 -8.83 66.12
C ASP A 31 15.80 -8.44 65.66
N ASP A 32 15.28 -7.39 66.26
CA ASP A 32 14.00 -6.78 65.97
C ASP A 32 13.91 -6.31 64.53
N SER A 33 13.43 -7.16 63.63
CA SER A 33 12.86 -6.75 62.36
C SER A 33 11.56 -7.53 62.16
N ALA A 34 10.44 -6.93 62.52
CA ALA A 34 9.10 -7.44 62.30
C ALA A 34 8.75 -7.42 60.81
N GLY A 35 9.33 -8.36 60.04
CA GLY A 35 9.03 -8.55 58.63
C GLY A 35 8.76 -10.01 58.35
N GLY A 36 7.55 -10.35 57.94
CA GLY A 36 7.18 -11.70 57.48
C GLY A 36 7.72 -11.98 56.07
N GLN A 37 7.60 -13.21 55.64
CA GLN A 37 7.92 -13.60 54.25
C GLN A 37 7.13 -12.74 53.28
N PRO A 38 7.74 -12.19 52.21
CA PRO A 38 7.02 -11.38 51.21
C PRO A 38 6.02 -12.22 50.44
N THR A 39 4.90 -11.59 50.06
CA THR A 39 3.95 -12.19 49.12
C THR A 39 3.56 -11.17 48.08
N ILE A 40 3.25 -11.65 46.86
CA ILE A 40 2.66 -10.82 45.80
C ILE A 40 1.23 -11.35 45.55
N THR A 41 0.24 -10.48 45.67
CA THR A 41 -1.16 -10.83 45.47
C THR A 41 -1.70 -10.35 44.15
N GLY A 42 -1.02 -9.42 43.46
CA GLY A 42 -1.43 -8.94 42.15
C GLY A 42 -0.59 -7.78 41.63
N VAL A 43 -0.90 -7.40 40.41
CA VAL A 43 -0.31 -6.25 39.73
C VAL A 43 -1.42 -5.38 39.17
N ARG A 44 -1.28 -4.07 39.29
CA ARG A 44 -2.24 -3.09 38.76
C ARG A 44 -1.55 -1.83 38.25
N VAL A 45 -2.29 -0.95 37.57
CA VAL A 45 -1.82 0.42 37.32
C VAL A 45 -1.83 1.23 38.60
N PRO A 46 -0.93 2.22 38.79
CA PRO A 46 -0.87 3.06 40.00
C PRO A 46 -1.99 4.11 40.08
N ASP A 47 -3.15 3.83 39.52
CA ASP A 47 -4.33 4.72 39.54
C ASP A 47 -5.28 4.26 40.66
N PRO A 48 -5.52 5.12 41.69
CA PRO A 48 -6.45 4.79 42.79
C PRO A 48 -7.87 4.44 42.29
N ALA A 49 -8.33 5.06 41.21
CA ALA A 49 -9.65 4.78 40.63
C ALA A 49 -9.77 3.38 40.03
N LYS A 50 -8.63 2.70 39.81
CA LYS A 50 -8.51 1.35 39.27
C LYS A 50 -7.92 0.35 40.26
N ALA A 51 -8.06 0.60 41.56
CA ALA A 51 -7.44 -0.20 42.59
C ALA A 51 -7.84 -1.69 42.52
N ASP A 52 -9.06 -1.99 42.11
CA ASP A 52 -9.59 -3.36 42.01
C ASP A 52 -9.31 -4.03 40.65
N SER A 53 -8.65 -3.34 39.72
CA SER A 53 -8.35 -3.84 38.37
C SER A 53 -6.96 -4.49 38.33
N LEU A 54 -6.88 -5.75 38.72
CA LEU A 54 -5.65 -6.55 38.62
C LEU A 54 -5.48 -7.12 37.21
N PHE A 55 -4.23 -7.25 36.79
CA PHE A 55 -3.89 -7.87 35.50
C PHE A 55 -2.63 -8.74 35.62
N THR A 56 -2.49 -9.71 34.71
CA THR A 56 -1.40 -10.69 34.71
C THR A 56 -0.44 -10.51 33.52
N LYS A 57 -0.70 -9.51 32.68
CA LYS A 57 0.14 -9.19 31.52
C LYS A 57 0.16 -7.70 31.23
N SER A 58 1.29 -7.18 30.71
CA SER A 58 1.46 -5.77 30.35
C SER A 58 2.55 -5.61 29.28
N GLY A 59 2.54 -4.49 28.56
CA GLY A 59 3.61 -4.14 27.64
C GLY A 59 4.82 -3.52 28.34
N ALA A 60 5.97 -3.54 27.67
CA ALA A 60 7.16 -2.81 28.09
C ALA A 60 6.92 -1.29 28.17
N GLY A 61 7.63 -0.59 29.07
CA GLY A 61 7.48 0.85 29.31
C GLY A 61 6.34 1.23 30.22
N GLN A 62 5.46 0.30 30.62
CA GLN A 62 4.32 0.57 31.50
C GLN A 62 4.79 0.73 32.95
N LEU A 63 4.29 1.77 33.64
CA LEU A 63 4.41 1.88 35.09
C LEU A 63 3.35 1.00 35.75
N ILE A 64 3.79 0.09 36.61
CA ILE A 64 2.94 -0.85 37.36
C ILE A 64 3.16 -0.73 38.87
N ALA A 65 2.14 -1.11 39.63
CA ALA A 65 2.22 -1.32 41.06
C ALA A 65 2.11 -2.82 41.36
N ILE A 66 3.14 -3.38 41.97
CA ILE A 66 3.16 -4.75 42.49
C ILE A 66 2.53 -4.67 43.88
N ILE A 67 1.46 -5.42 44.11
CA ILE A 67 0.67 -5.40 45.36
C ILE A 67 0.91 -6.70 46.12
N GLY A 68 1.06 -6.56 47.44
CA GLY A 68 1.34 -7.73 48.27
C GLY A 68 1.39 -7.40 49.76
N THR A 69 2.15 -8.20 50.52
CA THR A 69 2.43 -7.98 51.94
C THR A 69 3.91 -8.20 52.19
N ASN A 70 4.45 -7.52 53.22
CA ASN A 70 5.87 -7.58 53.64
C ASN A 70 6.83 -7.19 52.50
N LEU A 71 6.44 -6.25 51.63
CA LEU A 71 7.24 -5.78 50.50
C LEU A 71 8.16 -4.59 50.87
N GLY A 72 8.02 -3.97 52.06
CA GLY A 72 8.70 -2.74 52.47
C GLY A 72 10.24 -2.85 52.47
N HIS A 73 10.78 -4.03 52.69
CA HIS A 73 12.21 -4.29 52.69
C HIS A 73 12.74 -4.91 51.40
N ALA A 74 12.10 -4.61 50.27
CA ALA A 74 12.56 -5.10 48.98
C ALA A 74 13.98 -4.62 48.65
N GLN A 75 14.86 -5.58 48.35
CA GLN A 75 16.24 -5.36 47.95
C GLN A 75 16.39 -5.36 46.46
N LYS A 76 15.67 -6.28 45.80
CA LYS A 76 15.70 -6.44 44.34
C LYS A 76 14.32 -6.80 43.81
N VAL A 77 14.05 -6.30 42.63
CA VAL A 77 12.89 -6.67 41.81
C VAL A 77 13.37 -7.17 40.48
N TYR A 78 12.83 -8.30 40.06
CA TYR A 78 13.10 -8.88 38.74
C TYR A 78 11.80 -9.00 37.96
N ILE A 79 11.86 -8.69 36.69
CA ILE A 79 10.81 -8.95 35.71
C ILE A 79 11.44 -9.75 34.56
N ASN A 80 10.87 -10.86 34.16
CA ASN A 80 11.42 -11.74 33.13
C ASN A 80 12.88 -12.14 33.43
N ASP A 81 13.18 -12.55 34.64
CA ASP A 81 14.52 -12.89 35.15
C ASP A 81 15.56 -11.74 35.05
N GLN A 82 15.15 -10.52 34.76
CA GLN A 82 16.03 -9.36 34.64
C GLN A 82 15.79 -8.39 35.78
N GLU A 83 16.86 -7.97 36.45
CA GLU A 83 16.79 -7.00 37.52
C GLU A 83 16.30 -5.64 37.00
N VAL A 84 15.30 -5.06 37.64
CA VAL A 84 14.69 -3.80 37.23
C VAL A 84 14.81 -2.77 38.37
N TYR A 85 14.97 -1.51 38.00
CA TYR A 85 15.03 -0.44 38.95
C TYR A 85 13.65 -0.14 39.56
N PHE A 86 13.57 0.02 40.85
CA PHE A 86 12.45 0.61 41.57
C PHE A 86 12.96 1.68 42.53
N ASN A 87 12.10 2.63 42.91
CA ASN A 87 12.47 3.67 43.84
C ASN A 87 12.21 3.18 45.27
N PRO A 88 13.25 2.94 46.12
CA PRO A 88 13.07 2.44 47.46
C PRO A 88 12.28 3.39 48.36
N THR A 89 12.31 4.71 48.10
CA THR A 89 11.60 5.69 48.92
C THR A 89 10.09 5.70 48.71
N MET A 90 9.63 5.08 47.58
CA MET A 90 8.21 4.91 47.26
C MET A 90 7.73 3.49 47.58
N ASN A 91 8.59 2.65 48.14
CA ASN A 91 8.25 1.30 48.53
C ASN A 91 7.50 1.30 49.85
N THR A 92 6.48 0.46 49.96
CA THR A 92 5.68 0.26 51.19
C THR A 92 5.54 -1.24 51.45
N ASP A 93 5.09 -1.61 52.63
CA ASP A 93 4.80 -3.01 52.95
C ASP A 93 3.78 -3.66 52.02
N HIS A 94 2.96 -2.85 51.32
CA HIS A 94 1.86 -3.34 50.51
C HIS A 94 2.04 -3.09 49.02
N SER A 95 3.03 -2.31 48.59
CA SER A 95 3.21 -1.99 47.18
C SER A 95 4.61 -1.57 46.78
N ILE A 96 5.04 -1.98 45.60
CA ILE A 96 6.26 -1.51 44.94
C ILE A 96 5.85 -0.94 43.58
N MET A 97 6.29 0.27 43.26
CA MET A 97 6.11 0.87 41.94
C MET A 97 7.35 0.63 41.09
N VAL A 98 7.15 0.11 39.91
CA VAL A 98 8.22 -0.18 38.94
C VAL A 98 7.79 0.13 37.54
N THR A 99 8.67 0.71 36.72
CA THR A 99 8.47 0.83 35.29
C THR A 99 9.11 -0.37 34.59
N ILE A 100 8.34 -1.09 33.79
CA ILE A 100 8.84 -2.20 32.96
C ILE A 100 9.83 -1.61 31.95
N PRO A 101 11.09 -2.05 31.88
CA PRO A 101 12.06 -1.49 30.95
C PRO A 101 11.66 -1.71 29.48
N LEU A 102 12.20 -0.90 28.58
CA LEU A 102 12.00 -1.05 27.15
C LEU A 102 13.04 -1.99 26.54
N GLU A 103 12.67 -2.73 25.48
CA GLU A 103 13.61 -3.62 24.77
C GLU A 103 14.83 -2.86 24.23
N LYS A 104 14.66 -1.62 23.76
CA LYS A 104 15.76 -0.77 23.30
C LYS A 104 16.81 -0.48 24.36
N ASP A 105 16.46 -0.63 25.63
CA ASP A 105 17.34 -0.47 26.77
C ASP A 105 17.95 -1.79 27.23
N GLY A 106 17.81 -2.85 26.41
CA GLY A 106 18.39 -4.18 26.63
C GLY A 106 17.47 -5.17 27.33
N PHE A 107 16.22 -4.80 27.64
CA PHE A 107 15.23 -5.69 28.24
C PHE A 107 14.79 -6.76 27.25
N LYS A 108 14.68 -8.02 27.69
CA LYS A 108 14.37 -9.18 26.85
C LYS A 108 12.97 -9.71 27.16
N LEU A 109 12.22 -10.05 26.11
CA LEU A 109 10.89 -10.64 26.21
C LEU A 109 10.93 -12.16 26.05
N SER A 110 10.07 -12.86 26.80
CA SER A 110 9.87 -14.31 26.70
C SER A 110 9.34 -14.72 25.32
N ALA A 111 8.60 -13.86 24.66
CA ALA A 111 8.11 -14.06 23.29
C ALA A 111 9.22 -14.39 22.27
N PHE A 112 10.46 -13.96 22.53
CA PHE A 112 11.61 -14.17 21.65
C PHE A 112 12.69 -15.06 22.28
N ASN A 113 12.53 -15.46 23.53
CA ASN A 113 13.47 -16.33 24.25
C ASN A 113 12.73 -17.18 25.29
N SER A 114 12.46 -18.42 24.94
CA SER A 114 11.73 -19.39 25.78
C SER A 114 12.42 -19.75 27.12
N ASN A 115 13.68 -19.37 27.30
CA ASN A 115 14.38 -19.58 28.57
C ASN A 115 14.03 -18.52 29.63
N ILE A 116 13.35 -17.44 29.22
CA ILE A 116 12.92 -16.36 30.12
C ILE A 116 11.57 -16.75 30.72
N LYS A 117 11.43 -16.63 32.03
CA LYS A 117 10.20 -16.93 32.73
C LYS A 117 9.28 -15.71 32.78
N ASP A 118 8.00 -15.92 32.50
CA ASP A 118 6.95 -14.89 32.64
C ASP A 118 6.59 -14.71 34.10
N GLU A 119 7.47 -14.06 34.89
CA GLU A 119 7.26 -13.84 36.30
C GLU A 119 7.83 -12.49 36.79
N ILE A 120 7.21 -11.97 37.83
CA ILE A 120 7.77 -10.93 38.69
C ILE A 120 8.31 -11.62 39.95
N ARG A 121 9.53 -11.30 40.32
CA ARG A 121 10.17 -11.82 41.52
C ARG A 121 10.67 -10.63 42.39
N VAL A 122 10.29 -10.63 43.66
CA VAL A 122 10.72 -9.65 44.64
C VAL A 122 11.55 -10.35 45.71
N GLU A 123 12.77 -9.88 45.90
CA GLU A 123 13.69 -10.36 46.92
C GLU A 123 13.74 -9.31 48.07
N THR A 124 13.50 -9.79 49.28
CA THR A 124 13.61 -9.01 50.52
C THR A 124 14.61 -9.66 51.45
N SER A 125 14.95 -9.01 52.58
CA SER A 125 15.77 -9.64 53.61
C SER A 125 15.11 -10.86 54.27
N HIS A 126 13.79 -11.07 54.08
CA HIS A 126 12.99 -12.12 54.72
C HIS A 126 12.55 -13.21 53.75
N GLY A 127 13.02 -13.17 52.48
CA GLY A 127 12.71 -14.19 51.49
C GLY A 127 12.35 -13.63 50.12
N THR A 128 11.78 -14.49 49.29
CA THR A 128 11.47 -14.18 47.90
C THR A 128 10.00 -14.47 47.64
N ALA A 129 9.33 -13.51 46.97
CA ALA A 129 7.99 -13.70 46.42
C ALA A 129 8.04 -13.77 44.87
N VAL A 130 7.24 -14.66 44.30
CA VAL A 130 7.13 -14.85 42.84
C VAL A 130 5.66 -14.75 42.43
N TYR A 131 5.42 -14.08 41.32
CA TYR A 131 4.09 -13.92 40.75
C TYR A 131 4.15 -14.10 39.24
N ALA A 132 3.29 -14.94 38.67
CA ALA A 132 3.20 -15.16 37.24
C ALA A 132 2.71 -13.88 36.54
N PHE A 133 3.55 -13.33 35.67
CA PHE A 133 3.26 -12.09 34.98
C PHE A 133 3.97 -12.01 33.64
N LYS A 134 3.21 -11.83 32.57
CA LYS A 134 3.74 -11.82 31.21
C LYS A 134 4.01 -10.41 30.69
N ILE A 135 5.21 -10.18 30.18
CA ILE A 135 5.49 -8.96 29.41
C ILE A 135 5.24 -9.25 27.94
N THR A 136 4.26 -8.57 27.38
CA THR A 136 3.83 -8.76 25.99
C THR A 136 4.71 -8.01 25.02
N ALA A 137 4.86 -8.55 23.82
CA ALA A 137 5.38 -7.84 22.66
C ALA A 137 4.49 -6.62 22.30
N PRO A 138 4.92 -5.70 21.43
CA PRO A 138 4.05 -4.66 20.90
C PRO A 138 2.81 -5.24 20.21
N GLY A 139 1.72 -4.45 20.14
CA GLY A 139 0.43 -4.88 19.62
C GLY A 139 0.51 -5.51 18.22
N PRO A 140 -0.22 -6.60 17.98
CA PRO A 140 -0.19 -7.31 16.70
C PRO A 140 -0.87 -6.49 15.60
N GLN A 141 -0.37 -6.61 14.37
CA GLN A 141 -0.97 -6.02 13.16
C GLN A 141 -0.98 -7.06 12.05
N LEU A 142 -2.06 -7.76 11.86
CA LEU A 142 -2.26 -8.65 10.73
C LEU A 142 -2.66 -7.79 9.52
N ARG A 143 -1.76 -7.67 8.55
CA ARG A 143 -1.93 -6.77 7.40
C ARG A 143 -2.63 -7.42 6.23
N ARG A 144 -2.28 -8.67 5.94
CA ARG A 144 -2.85 -9.40 4.80
C ARG A 144 -2.69 -10.91 4.92
N ILE A 145 -3.55 -11.63 4.22
CA ILE A 145 -3.34 -13.03 3.84
C ILE A 145 -2.65 -13.03 2.48
N ASP A 146 -1.55 -13.77 2.36
CA ASP A 146 -0.80 -13.85 1.10
C ASP A 146 -1.65 -14.55 0.04
N ALA A 147 -1.92 -13.84 -1.05
CA ALA A 147 -2.92 -14.27 -2.00
C ALA A 147 -2.39 -15.20 -3.10
N ASN A 148 -1.06 -15.34 -3.22
CA ASN A 148 -0.42 -16.24 -4.18
C ASN A 148 -0.51 -17.73 -3.80
N TYR A 149 -1.17 -18.03 -2.69
CA TYR A 149 -1.32 -19.39 -2.18
C TYR A 149 -2.79 -19.79 -2.18
N PRO A 150 -3.09 -21.07 -2.50
CA PRO A 150 -4.44 -21.58 -2.41
C PRO A 150 -5.05 -21.37 -1.03
N ARG A 151 -6.38 -21.22 -0.97
CA ARG A 151 -7.13 -20.98 0.27
C ARG A 151 -8.28 -21.97 0.44
N GLN A 152 -8.10 -23.19 -0.06
CA GLN A 152 -9.04 -24.27 0.13
C GLN A 152 -8.78 -24.98 1.47
N THR A 153 -9.74 -25.79 1.90
CA THR A 153 -9.57 -26.65 3.07
C THR A 153 -8.25 -27.45 3.00
N GLY A 154 -7.46 -27.39 4.06
CA GLY A 154 -6.17 -28.05 4.16
C GLY A 154 -4.98 -27.26 3.59
N ASP A 155 -5.23 -26.17 2.87
CA ASP A 155 -4.16 -25.30 2.38
C ASP A 155 -3.56 -24.45 3.50
N THR A 156 -2.32 -24.03 3.30
CA THR A 156 -1.64 -23.13 4.23
C THR A 156 -1.84 -21.67 3.85
N LEU A 157 -2.59 -20.95 4.65
CA LEU A 157 -2.61 -19.49 4.60
C LEU A 157 -1.25 -18.95 5.05
N ARG A 158 -0.78 -17.90 4.38
CA ARG A 158 0.40 -17.14 4.82
C ARG A 158 -0.06 -15.77 5.29
N LEU A 159 0.03 -15.56 6.58
CA LEU A 159 -0.45 -14.37 7.27
C LEU A 159 0.72 -13.42 7.47
N ASN A 160 0.69 -12.27 6.81
CA ASN A 160 1.75 -11.28 6.88
C ASN A 160 1.36 -10.12 7.78
N GLY A 161 2.27 -9.74 8.67
CA GLY A 161 2.00 -8.64 9.58
C GLY A 161 3.20 -8.23 10.42
N LEU A 162 2.93 -7.42 11.42
CA LEU A 162 3.89 -7.04 12.46
C LEU A 162 3.44 -7.61 13.80
N ASN A 163 4.42 -8.03 14.59
CA ASN A 163 4.24 -8.46 15.98
C ASN A 163 3.21 -9.61 16.13
N LEU A 164 3.11 -10.49 15.14
CA LEU A 164 2.27 -11.69 15.22
C LEU A 164 3.01 -12.76 16.02
N VAL A 165 3.06 -12.56 17.34
CA VAL A 165 3.77 -13.42 18.31
C VAL A 165 2.86 -13.67 19.50
N ASP A 166 3.17 -14.71 20.29
CA ASP A 166 2.35 -15.12 21.45
C ASP A 166 0.87 -15.28 21.08
N ILE A 167 0.62 -16.02 19.99
CA ILE A 167 -0.75 -16.26 19.51
C ILE A 167 -1.45 -17.17 20.50
N GLU A 168 -2.52 -16.68 21.13
CA GLU A 168 -3.33 -17.40 22.10
C GLU A 168 -4.49 -18.13 21.42
N LYS A 169 -5.08 -17.49 20.38
CA LYS A 169 -6.18 -18.03 19.61
C LYS A 169 -6.18 -17.53 18.18
N MET A 170 -6.62 -18.35 17.24
CA MET A 170 -6.85 -17.96 15.85
C MET A 170 -8.12 -18.64 15.35
N TYR A 171 -8.95 -17.90 14.62
CA TYR A 171 -10.20 -18.45 14.10
C TYR A 171 -10.69 -17.68 12.86
N ILE A 172 -11.63 -18.29 12.14
CA ILE A 172 -12.34 -17.65 11.04
C ILE A 172 -13.81 -17.55 11.43
N THR A 173 -14.39 -16.36 11.27
CA THR A 173 -15.84 -16.13 11.38
C THR A 173 -16.42 -15.77 10.01
N ASP A 174 -17.68 -16.10 9.75
CA ASP A 174 -18.40 -15.71 8.53
C ASP A 174 -18.85 -14.23 8.55
N LEU A 175 -18.66 -13.54 9.67
CA LEU A 175 -18.90 -12.11 9.77
C LEU A 175 -17.85 -11.31 9.01
N GLN A 176 -18.30 -10.31 8.26
CA GLN A 176 -17.39 -9.35 7.64
C GLN A 176 -16.78 -8.41 8.70
N SER A 177 -15.58 -7.90 8.45
CA SER A 177 -14.85 -7.06 9.42
C SER A 177 -15.67 -5.87 9.94
N ALA A 178 -16.54 -5.30 9.11
CA ALA A 178 -17.44 -4.21 9.50
C ALA A 178 -18.59 -4.64 10.45
N GLN A 179 -18.81 -5.93 10.60
CA GLN A 179 -19.85 -6.50 11.48
C GLN A 179 -19.28 -6.94 12.85
N LEU A 180 -17.95 -6.86 13.02
CA LEU A 180 -17.30 -7.17 14.28
C LEU A 180 -17.35 -5.97 15.23
N ASP A 181 -17.80 -6.20 16.46
CA ASP A 181 -17.64 -5.21 17.52
C ASP A 181 -16.21 -5.29 18.09
N THR A 182 -15.33 -4.46 17.54
CA THR A 182 -13.92 -4.43 17.95
C THR A 182 -13.68 -3.74 19.28
N THR A 183 -14.69 -3.09 19.87
CA THR A 183 -14.54 -2.39 21.16
C THR A 183 -14.58 -3.35 22.33
N VAL A 184 -15.39 -4.39 22.24
CA VAL A 184 -15.55 -5.43 23.27
C VAL A 184 -15.15 -6.82 22.78
N TRP A 185 -14.76 -6.96 21.53
CA TRP A 185 -14.42 -8.24 20.87
C TRP A 185 -15.46 -9.33 21.11
N LYS A 186 -16.70 -8.93 21.09
CA LYS A 186 -17.82 -9.85 21.23
C LYS A 186 -18.35 -10.20 19.86
N GLU A 187 -18.25 -11.47 19.51
CA GLU A 187 -18.94 -12.00 18.34
C GLU A 187 -20.44 -12.01 18.60
N VAL A 188 -21.19 -11.26 17.79
CA VAL A 188 -22.64 -11.24 17.85
C VAL A 188 -23.16 -12.10 16.69
N GLY A 189 -23.26 -13.40 16.91
CA GLY A 189 -23.91 -14.35 16.03
C GLY A 189 -23.17 -14.60 14.72
N GLY A 190 -22.36 -15.42 14.51
CA GLY A 190 -21.67 -15.85 13.31
C GLY A 190 -21.18 -17.29 13.45
N LYS A 191 -20.85 -17.93 12.34
CA LYS A 191 -20.16 -19.21 12.36
C LYS A 191 -18.70 -18.96 12.73
N HIS A 192 -18.25 -19.59 13.80
CA HIS A 192 -16.89 -19.48 14.31
C HIS A 192 -16.18 -20.83 14.13
N VAL A 193 -15.01 -20.83 13.49
CA VAL A 193 -14.20 -22.03 13.26
C VAL A 193 -12.77 -21.77 13.68
N ASP A 194 -12.31 -22.46 14.72
CA ASP A 194 -10.96 -22.31 15.26
C ASP A 194 -9.92 -22.86 14.28
N ILE A 195 -8.82 -22.15 14.15
CA ILE A 195 -7.58 -22.59 13.50
C ILE A 195 -6.63 -23.10 14.59
N THR A 196 -6.49 -24.40 14.71
CA THR A 196 -5.63 -25.04 15.72
C THR A 196 -4.25 -25.40 15.20
N ASP A 197 -4.08 -25.44 13.87
CA ASP A 197 -2.83 -25.80 13.23
C ASP A 197 -2.21 -24.53 12.58
N TYR A 198 -1.25 -23.93 13.27
CA TYR A 198 -0.53 -22.77 12.80
C TYR A 198 0.94 -22.81 13.28
N PHE A 199 1.83 -22.16 12.55
CA PHE A 199 3.26 -22.17 12.81
C PHE A 199 3.96 -20.92 12.24
N ASN A 200 5.14 -20.61 12.78
CA ASN A 200 5.94 -19.52 12.27
C ASN A 200 6.70 -19.94 11.00
N ILE A 201 6.46 -19.25 9.89
CA ILE A 201 7.21 -19.42 8.64
C ILE A 201 8.47 -18.55 8.69
N LYS A 202 8.32 -17.29 9.11
CA LYS A 202 9.42 -16.32 9.20
C LYS A 202 9.11 -15.29 10.27
N GLN A 203 10.11 -15.03 11.10
CA GLN A 203 10.08 -13.90 12.04
C GLN A 203 11.41 -13.17 11.96
N ASN A 204 11.35 -11.85 11.93
CA ASN A 204 12.51 -10.98 12.02
C ASN A 204 12.23 -9.89 13.04
N HIS A 205 12.90 -9.96 14.17
CA HIS A 205 12.81 -9.00 15.27
C HIS A 205 13.93 -7.98 15.12
N TYR A 206 13.58 -6.68 15.04
CA TYR A 206 14.54 -5.63 14.72
C TYR A 206 14.15 -4.29 15.36
N LEU A 207 15.14 -3.45 15.58
CA LEU A 207 14.91 -2.07 15.99
C LEU A 207 14.51 -1.23 14.77
N ASN A 208 13.27 -0.74 14.76
CA ASN A 208 12.82 0.23 13.78
C ASN A 208 13.38 1.61 14.13
N THR A 209 14.33 2.09 13.33
CA THR A 209 15.02 3.36 13.59
C THR A 209 14.13 4.60 13.43
N ALA A 210 13.04 4.49 12.67
CA ALA A 210 12.09 5.59 12.48
C ALA A 210 11.20 5.80 13.71
N THR A 211 10.79 4.73 14.38
CA THR A 211 9.94 4.76 15.58
C THR A 211 10.75 4.65 16.87
N ASN A 212 12.04 4.29 16.76
CA ASN A 212 12.92 3.96 17.89
C ASN A 212 12.33 2.89 18.84
N ALA A 213 11.64 1.91 18.25
CA ALA A 213 11.01 0.81 18.97
C ALA A 213 11.31 -0.52 18.26
N TYR A 214 11.32 -1.61 19.03
CA TYR A 214 11.45 -2.95 18.44
C TYR A 214 10.12 -3.36 17.78
N GLU A 215 10.24 -3.95 16.61
CA GLU A 215 9.13 -4.51 15.84
C GLU A 215 9.52 -5.91 15.34
N THR A 216 8.51 -6.74 15.12
CA THR A 216 8.73 -8.08 14.57
C THR A 216 7.96 -8.22 13.26
N SER A 217 8.67 -8.26 12.14
CA SER A 217 8.06 -8.66 10.86
C SER A 217 7.78 -10.16 10.90
N SER A 218 6.53 -10.54 10.72
CA SER A 218 6.07 -11.93 10.89
C SER A 218 5.36 -12.45 9.65
N ILE A 219 5.65 -13.71 9.31
CA ILE A 219 4.84 -14.52 8.40
C ILE A 219 4.43 -15.78 9.18
N VAL A 220 3.14 -15.92 9.44
CA VAL A 220 2.55 -17.06 10.13
C VAL A 220 1.83 -17.94 9.12
N GLY A 221 2.11 -19.24 9.14
CA GLY A 221 1.35 -20.26 8.42
C GLY A 221 0.15 -20.70 9.23
N ALA A 222 -1.01 -20.85 8.61
CA ALA A 222 -2.22 -21.34 9.26
C ALA A 222 -2.96 -22.29 8.30
N ILE A 223 -3.35 -23.46 8.75
CA ILE A 223 -4.05 -24.45 7.93
C ILE A 223 -5.54 -24.12 7.91
N VAL A 224 -6.12 -24.01 6.71
CA VAL A 224 -7.55 -23.76 6.53
C VAL A 224 -8.36 -24.96 7.06
N PRO A 225 -9.19 -24.80 8.09
CA PRO A 225 -10.00 -25.90 8.62
C PRO A 225 -11.09 -26.34 7.64
N ALA A 226 -11.54 -27.59 7.78
CA ALA A 226 -12.53 -28.19 6.90
C ALA A 226 -13.85 -27.39 6.84
N GLU A 227 -14.25 -26.84 7.96
CA GLU A 227 -15.52 -26.13 8.12
C GLU A 227 -15.41 -24.61 7.97
N ALA A 228 -14.24 -24.10 7.53
CA ALA A 228 -14.09 -22.67 7.30
C ALA A 228 -15.18 -22.14 6.36
N PRO A 229 -15.77 -20.97 6.65
CA PRO A 229 -16.75 -20.34 5.76
C PRO A 229 -16.09 -19.96 4.43
N ASP A 230 -16.88 -19.74 3.38
CA ASP A 230 -16.34 -19.33 2.09
C ASP A 230 -15.80 -17.89 2.10
N SER A 231 -16.32 -17.04 2.97
CA SER A 231 -15.83 -15.69 3.21
C SER A 231 -16.15 -15.22 4.63
N GLY A 232 -15.46 -14.19 5.09
CA GLY A 232 -15.65 -13.60 6.40
C GLY A 232 -14.41 -12.88 6.90
N THR A 233 -14.07 -13.08 8.16
CA THR A 233 -12.90 -12.46 8.80
C THR A 233 -12.07 -13.51 9.52
N LEU A 234 -10.76 -13.50 9.29
CA LEU A 234 -9.78 -14.20 10.10
C LEU A 234 -9.37 -13.30 11.26
N VAL A 235 -9.50 -13.78 12.47
CA VAL A 235 -9.16 -13.10 13.72
C VAL A 235 -7.99 -13.83 14.37
N MET A 236 -7.04 -13.07 14.89
CA MET A 236 -5.88 -13.56 15.64
C MET A 236 -5.80 -12.82 16.97
N GLU A 237 -5.89 -13.58 18.04
CA GLU A 237 -5.74 -13.11 19.42
C GLU A 237 -4.32 -13.44 19.88
N CYS A 238 -3.54 -12.41 20.17
CA CYS A 238 -2.20 -12.51 20.73
C CYS A 238 -2.21 -12.01 22.18
N ALA A 239 -1.19 -12.35 22.96
CA ALA A 239 -1.07 -11.87 24.33
C ALA A 239 -1.14 -10.33 24.43
N ALA A 240 -0.69 -9.62 23.42
CA ALA A 240 -0.65 -8.15 23.35
C ALA A 240 -1.94 -7.50 22.82
N GLY A 241 -2.89 -8.27 22.30
CA GLY A 241 -4.13 -7.75 21.72
C GLY A 241 -4.64 -8.56 20.54
N ILE A 242 -5.66 -8.03 19.89
CA ILE A 242 -6.37 -8.72 18.81
C ILE A 242 -6.16 -7.98 17.50
N THR A 243 -6.02 -8.74 16.43
CA THR A 243 -5.92 -8.23 15.06
C THR A 243 -6.70 -9.11 14.11
N TYR A 244 -7.10 -8.56 12.96
CA TYR A 244 -7.94 -9.29 12.03
C TYR A 244 -7.71 -8.85 10.58
N VAL A 245 -8.14 -9.69 9.64
CA VAL A 245 -8.11 -9.40 8.20
C VAL A 245 -9.28 -10.11 7.51
N GLY A 246 -9.76 -9.55 6.41
CA GLY A 246 -10.76 -10.21 5.57
C GLY A 246 -10.26 -11.57 5.06
N TYR A 247 -11.13 -12.58 5.10
CA TYR A 247 -10.86 -13.93 4.64
C TYR A 247 -11.88 -14.37 3.58
N TYR A 248 -11.41 -15.10 2.58
CA TYR A 248 -12.25 -15.82 1.62
C TYR A 248 -11.51 -17.05 1.07
N LYS A 249 -12.23 -18.14 0.87
CA LYS A 249 -11.69 -19.36 0.28
C LYS A 249 -11.30 -19.17 -1.18
N VAL A 250 -12.13 -18.43 -1.93
CA VAL A 250 -11.86 -18.06 -3.32
C VAL A 250 -11.49 -16.57 -3.34
N PRO A 251 -10.49 -16.17 -4.12
CA PRO A 251 -10.15 -14.76 -4.29
C PRO A 251 -11.40 -13.93 -4.64
N GLY A 252 -11.46 -12.72 -4.10
CA GLY A 252 -12.50 -11.76 -4.46
C GLY A 252 -12.46 -11.42 -5.95
N LYS A 253 -13.57 -10.90 -6.47
CA LYS A 253 -13.63 -10.40 -7.84
C LYS A 253 -12.59 -9.30 -8.03
N PRO A 254 -11.74 -9.35 -9.09
CA PRO A 254 -10.76 -8.32 -9.32
C PRO A 254 -11.44 -6.97 -9.61
N VAL A 255 -10.74 -5.89 -9.29
CA VAL A 255 -11.18 -4.51 -9.58
C VAL A 255 -10.05 -3.79 -10.27
N ILE A 256 -10.31 -3.15 -11.40
CA ILE A 256 -9.40 -2.21 -12.05
C ILE A 256 -9.77 -0.80 -11.58
N SER A 257 -8.82 -0.09 -11.00
CA SER A 257 -8.99 1.29 -10.57
C SER A 257 -8.46 2.29 -11.60
N TYR A 258 -7.40 1.91 -12.32
CA TYR A 258 -6.73 2.77 -13.27
C TYR A 258 -5.85 1.98 -14.24
N ILE A 259 -5.64 2.53 -15.44
CA ILE A 259 -4.66 2.08 -16.42
C ILE A 259 -3.73 3.25 -16.79
N SER A 260 -2.42 3.00 -16.86
CA SER A 260 -1.42 4.06 -17.11
C SER A 260 -1.53 4.66 -18.51
N SER A 261 -1.97 3.89 -19.47
CA SER A 261 -2.16 4.31 -20.86
C SER A 261 -3.40 3.63 -21.44
N ASP A 262 -4.21 4.39 -22.14
CA ASP A 262 -5.36 3.90 -22.89
C ASP A 262 -4.98 3.45 -24.30
N MET A 263 -3.81 3.87 -24.79
CA MET A 263 -3.28 3.56 -26.11
C MET A 263 -1.74 3.49 -26.03
N PRO A 264 -1.19 2.45 -25.34
CA PRO A 264 0.26 2.32 -25.19
C PRO A 264 0.97 2.09 -26.52
N GLN A 265 2.18 2.56 -26.62
CA GLN A 265 3.11 2.28 -27.72
C GLN A 265 3.83 0.94 -27.52
N ILE A 266 4.32 0.36 -28.62
CA ILE A 266 5.15 -0.85 -28.53
C ILE A 266 6.41 -0.53 -27.69
N GLY A 267 6.69 -1.38 -26.69
CA GLY A 267 7.78 -1.19 -25.73
C GLY A 267 7.42 -0.33 -24.52
N GLU A 268 6.19 0.22 -24.46
CA GLU A 268 5.68 0.88 -23.25
C GLU A 268 5.35 -0.17 -22.18
N THR A 269 5.59 0.14 -20.91
CA THR A 269 5.07 -0.68 -19.81
C THR A 269 3.68 -0.18 -19.44
N LEU A 270 2.64 -0.96 -19.83
CA LEU A 270 1.28 -0.71 -19.40
C LEU A 270 1.13 -1.15 -17.94
N ILE A 271 0.70 -0.23 -17.08
CA ILE A 271 0.46 -0.47 -15.66
C ILE A 271 -1.04 -0.46 -15.41
N ILE A 272 -1.55 -1.54 -14.86
CA ILE A 272 -2.95 -1.70 -14.47
C ILE A 272 -3.00 -1.74 -12.95
N THR A 273 -3.59 -0.74 -12.30
CA THR A 273 -3.73 -0.71 -10.85
C THR A 273 -5.14 -1.04 -10.41
N GLY A 274 -5.25 -1.67 -9.24
CA GLY A 274 -6.55 -2.08 -8.72
C GLY A 274 -6.44 -2.86 -7.42
N ARG A 275 -7.17 -3.94 -7.31
CA ARG A 275 -7.10 -4.89 -6.18
C ARG A 275 -7.59 -6.26 -6.59
N GLU A 276 -7.28 -7.27 -5.78
CA GLU A 276 -7.67 -8.66 -5.99
C GLU A 276 -7.12 -9.26 -7.30
N PHE A 277 -5.92 -8.86 -7.70
CA PHE A 277 -5.23 -9.45 -8.84
C PHE A 277 -4.56 -10.79 -8.45
N VAL A 278 -5.37 -11.67 -7.87
CA VAL A 278 -4.95 -12.98 -7.37
C VAL A 278 -4.92 -13.99 -8.50
N GLN A 279 -3.78 -14.64 -8.73
CA GLN A 279 -3.62 -15.67 -9.75
C GLN A 279 -4.19 -15.23 -11.12
N VAL A 280 -3.79 -14.05 -11.60
CA VAL A 280 -4.26 -13.51 -12.87
C VAL A 280 -4.06 -14.53 -13.98
N GLU A 281 -5.16 -15.00 -14.58
CA GLU A 281 -5.17 -16.00 -15.65
C GLU A 281 -4.85 -15.38 -16.99
N SER A 282 -5.42 -14.19 -17.24
CA SER A 282 -5.21 -13.45 -18.50
C SER A 282 -5.51 -11.97 -18.36
N VAL A 283 -4.85 -11.18 -19.20
CA VAL A 283 -5.21 -9.80 -19.53
C VAL A 283 -5.58 -9.77 -21.00
N THR A 284 -6.81 -9.32 -21.32
CA THR A 284 -7.33 -9.31 -22.69
C THR A 284 -7.69 -7.89 -23.11
N TYR A 285 -7.29 -7.50 -24.31
CA TYR A 285 -7.68 -6.22 -24.91
C TYR A 285 -7.89 -6.40 -26.42
N GLY A 286 -9.07 -5.98 -26.91
CA GLY A 286 -9.47 -6.26 -28.28
C GLY A 286 -9.38 -7.76 -28.60
N ASP A 287 -8.62 -8.11 -29.62
CA ASP A 287 -8.33 -9.49 -30.06
C ASP A 287 -7.05 -10.10 -29.46
N VAL A 288 -6.38 -9.37 -28.55
CA VAL A 288 -5.13 -9.80 -27.90
C VAL A 288 -5.43 -10.36 -26.52
N THR A 289 -4.98 -11.58 -26.27
CA THR A 289 -5.03 -12.22 -24.94
C THR A 289 -3.62 -12.54 -24.48
N LEU A 290 -3.22 -11.93 -23.38
CA LEU A 290 -1.95 -12.15 -22.70
C LEU A 290 -2.12 -13.26 -21.67
N LYS A 291 -1.10 -14.12 -21.55
CA LYS A 291 -1.00 -15.20 -20.56
C LYS A 291 -0.06 -14.77 -19.45
N GLN A 292 0.00 -15.55 -18.38
CA GLN A 292 0.81 -15.27 -17.19
C GLN A 292 2.32 -15.03 -17.47
N SER A 293 2.85 -15.52 -18.60
CA SER A 293 4.22 -15.26 -19.04
C SER A 293 4.44 -13.86 -19.64
N ASP A 294 3.37 -13.13 -19.97
CA ASP A 294 3.41 -11.89 -20.73
C ASP A 294 3.25 -10.67 -19.84
N PHE A 295 3.04 -10.85 -18.53
CA PHE A 295 2.89 -9.80 -17.55
C PHE A 295 3.43 -10.24 -16.17
N THR A 296 3.64 -9.27 -15.30
CA THR A 296 3.98 -9.53 -13.89
C THR A 296 2.95 -8.87 -12.97
N VAL A 297 2.72 -9.49 -11.81
CA VAL A 297 1.81 -8.97 -10.78
C VAL A 297 2.63 -8.58 -9.56
N SER A 298 2.34 -7.42 -8.98
CA SER A 298 2.98 -6.95 -7.76
C SER A 298 2.78 -7.91 -6.59
N ALA A 299 3.71 -7.93 -5.64
CA ALA A 299 3.57 -8.73 -4.43
C ALA A 299 2.36 -8.31 -3.56
N SER A 300 1.90 -7.07 -3.70
CA SER A 300 0.68 -6.53 -3.06
C SER A 300 -0.61 -6.91 -3.78
N LEU A 301 -0.52 -7.51 -4.99
CA LEU A 301 -1.65 -7.92 -5.83
C LEU A 301 -2.62 -6.78 -6.21
N ASP A 302 -2.09 -5.61 -6.30
CA ASP A 302 -2.80 -4.38 -6.65
C ASP A 302 -2.35 -3.79 -7.98
N THR A 303 -1.30 -4.35 -8.59
CA THR A 303 -0.71 -3.82 -9.82
C THR A 303 -0.27 -4.94 -10.76
N ILE A 304 -0.65 -4.81 -12.03
CA ILE A 304 -0.19 -5.67 -13.13
C ILE A 304 0.69 -4.81 -14.04
N TYR A 305 1.87 -5.32 -14.38
CA TYR A 305 2.80 -4.72 -15.33
C TYR A 305 2.83 -5.53 -16.61
N VAL A 306 2.48 -4.92 -17.73
CA VAL A 306 2.48 -5.53 -19.05
C VAL A 306 3.56 -4.86 -19.89
N ASP A 307 4.52 -5.62 -20.38
CA ASP A 307 5.42 -5.16 -21.45
C ASP A 307 4.66 -5.21 -22.78
N PHE A 308 4.21 -4.02 -23.25
CA PHE A 308 3.29 -3.93 -24.36
C PHE A 308 3.99 -4.22 -25.69
N LYS A 309 3.68 -5.37 -26.29
CA LYS A 309 4.36 -5.88 -27.50
C LYS A 309 3.45 -5.95 -28.73
N LYS A 310 2.13 -5.86 -28.55
CA LYS A 310 1.19 -6.06 -29.63
C LYS A 310 -0.01 -5.12 -29.51
N LYS A 311 -0.25 -4.35 -30.54
CA LYS A 311 -1.46 -3.52 -30.69
C LYS A 311 -2.66 -4.42 -31.06
N PRO A 312 -3.87 -4.12 -30.57
CA PRO A 312 -5.07 -4.82 -31.02
C PRO A 312 -5.40 -4.46 -32.48
N THR A 313 -6.03 -5.38 -33.19
CA THR A 313 -6.53 -5.13 -34.55
C THR A 313 -7.60 -4.04 -34.51
N ALA A 314 -7.60 -3.14 -35.49
CA ALA A 314 -8.63 -2.12 -35.60
C ALA A 314 -10.03 -2.74 -35.65
N GLY A 315 -10.94 -2.25 -34.82
CA GLY A 315 -12.31 -2.74 -34.71
C GLY A 315 -12.51 -3.99 -33.87
N SER A 316 -11.46 -4.55 -33.25
CA SER A 316 -11.55 -5.75 -32.39
C SER A 316 -12.16 -5.48 -31.02
N GLY A 317 -12.51 -4.22 -30.70
CA GLY A 317 -13.09 -3.79 -29.42
C GLY A 317 -12.19 -2.83 -28.67
N THR A 318 -12.80 -2.11 -27.69
CA THR A 318 -12.16 -1.03 -26.94
C THR A 318 -12.13 -1.32 -25.43
N THR A 319 -12.17 -2.58 -25.04
CA THR A 319 -12.18 -3.01 -23.65
C THR A 319 -10.87 -3.65 -23.24
N LEU A 320 -10.45 -3.42 -22.00
CA LEU A 320 -9.38 -4.14 -21.35
C LEU A 320 -9.99 -4.93 -20.19
N THR A 321 -9.76 -6.24 -20.16
CA THR A 321 -10.34 -7.16 -19.16
C THR A 321 -9.24 -7.94 -18.47
N VAL A 322 -9.31 -8.03 -17.15
CA VAL A 322 -8.48 -8.90 -16.31
C VAL A 322 -9.33 -10.06 -15.82
N LYS A 323 -8.84 -11.28 -15.98
CA LYS A 323 -9.48 -12.52 -15.50
C LYS A 323 -8.65 -13.16 -14.40
N THR A 324 -9.31 -13.54 -13.31
CA THR A 324 -8.76 -14.27 -12.18
C THR A 324 -9.71 -15.42 -11.80
N PRO A 325 -9.32 -16.38 -10.92
CA PRO A 325 -10.24 -17.35 -10.35
C PRO A 325 -11.45 -16.71 -9.63
N GLY A 326 -11.31 -15.49 -9.09
CA GLY A 326 -12.39 -14.73 -8.45
C GLY A 326 -13.39 -14.10 -9.44
N GLY A 327 -13.13 -14.17 -10.74
CA GLY A 327 -13.98 -13.61 -11.80
C GLY A 327 -13.24 -12.72 -12.77
N SER A 328 -14.00 -11.97 -13.56
CA SER A 328 -13.45 -11.02 -14.55
C SER A 328 -13.89 -9.60 -14.25
N VAL A 329 -13.03 -8.64 -14.58
CA VAL A 329 -13.32 -7.21 -14.52
C VAL A 329 -12.86 -6.54 -15.81
N THR A 330 -13.67 -5.61 -16.29
CA THR A 330 -13.34 -4.77 -17.43
C THR A 330 -13.05 -3.35 -16.95
N SER A 331 -12.03 -2.72 -17.54
CA SER A 331 -11.71 -1.32 -17.28
C SER A 331 -12.90 -0.41 -17.64
N SER A 332 -13.18 0.56 -16.78
CA SER A 332 -14.14 1.63 -17.08
C SER A 332 -13.61 2.62 -18.11
N GLN A 333 -12.30 2.70 -18.27
CA GLN A 333 -11.64 3.49 -19.29
C GLN A 333 -11.53 2.67 -20.59
N SER A 334 -11.91 3.28 -21.72
CA SER A 334 -11.72 2.67 -23.04
C SER A 334 -10.24 2.41 -23.32
N PHE A 335 -9.95 1.32 -24.04
CA PHE A 335 -8.60 0.92 -24.40
C PHE A 335 -8.49 0.73 -25.92
N TYR A 336 -7.52 1.42 -26.53
CA TYR A 336 -7.34 1.47 -27.99
C TYR A 336 -8.59 1.94 -28.77
N ASP A 337 -9.31 2.90 -28.19
CA ASP A 337 -10.43 3.55 -28.87
C ASP A 337 -9.92 4.58 -29.88
N ARG A 338 -9.79 4.15 -31.13
CA ARG A 338 -9.31 5.00 -32.22
C ARG A 338 -10.25 6.16 -32.56
N THR A 339 -11.51 6.13 -32.10
CA THR A 339 -12.43 7.24 -32.30
C THR A 339 -12.06 8.48 -31.49
N THR A 340 -11.18 8.34 -30.48
CA THR A 340 -10.69 9.44 -29.67
C THR A 340 -9.52 10.20 -30.32
N LEU A 341 -8.88 9.63 -31.34
CA LEU A 341 -7.71 10.18 -32.01
C LEU A 341 -8.03 11.48 -32.74
N LEU A 342 -7.20 12.48 -32.54
CA LEU A 342 -7.12 13.67 -33.39
C LEU A 342 -6.13 13.43 -34.53
N THR A 343 -5.00 12.81 -34.24
CA THR A 343 -3.98 12.37 -35.21
C THR A 343 -3.06 11.30 -34.65
N THR A 344 -2.56 10.46 -35.55
CA THR A 344 -1.42 9.55 -35.32
C THR A 344 -0.18 10.00 -36.08
N PHE A 345 -0.28 11.09 -36.84
CA PHE A 345 0.70 11.54 -37.84
C PHE A 345 0.91 10.54 -39.01
N ASP A 346 0.33 9.35 -38.98
CA ASP A 346 0.43 8.33 -40.03
C ASP A 346 -0.55 8.60 -41.19
N GLY A 347 -0.02 9.05 -42.31
CA GLY A 347 -0.82 9.30 -43.50
C GLY A 347 -1.75 10.52 -43.44
N ASP A 348 -1.73 11.25 -42.34
CA ASP A 348 -2.42 12.54 -42.25
C ASP A 348 -1.61 13.64 -42.94
N ALA A 349 -2.28 14.59 -43.57
CA ALA A 349 -1.60 15.78 -44.10
C ALA A 349 -1.06 16.61 -42.93
N ILE A 350 0.26 16.69 -42.83
CA ILE A 350 0.93 17.50 -41.79
C ILE A 350 0.82 18.97 -42.18
N ASP A 351 0.07 19.73 -41.43
CA ASP A 351 0.02 21.19 -41.60
C ASP A 351 1.16 21.81 -40.76
N ASN A 352 2.21 22.19 -41.47
CA ASN A 352 3.40 22.83 -40.90
C ASN A 352 3.15 24.32 -40.64
N GLY A 353 2.13 24.72 -39.94
CA GLY A 353 1.75 26.09 -39.58
C GLY A 353 2.86 27.16 -39.51
N TRP A 354 2.63 28.19 -38.75
CA TRP A 354 3.58 29.29 -38.58
C TRP A 354 4.62 28.96 -37.51
N GLY A 355 5.92 28.99 -37.87
CA GLY A 355 7.04 28.90 -36.93
C GLY A 355 7.93 27.67 -37.15
N PRO A 356 8.94 27.47 -36.32
CA PRO A 356 9.81 26.31 -36.37
C PRO A 356 9.00 25.06 -36.01
N ASN A 357 8.95 24.11 -36.94
CA ASN A 357 8.19 22.89 -36.78
C ASN A 357 9.04 21.76 -36.17
N ALA A 358 8.38 20.87 -35.44
CA ALA A 358 8.97 19.58 -35.09
C ALA A 358 9.35 18.80 -36.34
N ILE A 359 10.33 17.92 -36.22
CA ILE A 359 10.67 16.95 -37.25
C ILE A 359 9.72 15.77 -37.12
N TYR A 360 9.18 15.28 -38.23
CA TYR A 360 8.35 14.09 -38.26
C TYR A 360 9.18 12.92 -38.78
N GLU A 361 9.32 11.90 -37.93
CA GLU A 361 10.23 10.79 -38.15
C GLU A 361 9.45 9.47 -38.17
N ASP A 362 9.79 8.57 -39.11
CA ASP A 362 9.29 7.20 -39.10
C ASP A 362 10.01 6.40 -38.01
N SER A 363 9.25 5.77 -37.13
CA SER A 363 9.78 4.92 -36.07
C SER A 363 10.46 3.64 -36.59
N GLY A 364 10.23 3.27 -37.84
CA GLY A 364 10.65 1.99 -38.41
C GLY A 364 9.89 0.79 -37.83
N THR A 365 8.82 1.03 -37.08
CA THR A 365 7.97 0.02 -36.43
C THR A 365 6.52 0.16 -36.85
N ALA A 366 5.65 -0.72 -36.34
CA ALA A 366 4.21 -0.61 -36.54
C ALA A 366 3.58 0.64 -35.85
N ASP A 367 4.37 1.41 -35.10
CA ASP A 367 3.94 2.65 -34.46
C ASP A 367 3.92 3.84 -35.43
N GLY A 368 4.58 3.70 -36.61
CA GLY A 368 4.51 4.69 -37.68
C GLY A 368 5.32 5.96 -37.42
N ILE A 369 4.73 7.13 -37.76
CA ILE A 369 5.39 8.45 -37.69
C ILE A 369 5.07 9.11 -36.34
N PHE A 370 6.07 9.74 -35.75
CA PHE A 370 5.94 10.58 -34.56
C PHE A 370 6.51 12.00 -34.79
N GLY A 371 6.03 12.98 -34.05
CA GLY A 371 6.61 14.33 -34.02
C GLY A 371 7.76 14.39 -33.03
N HIS A 372 8.91 14.97 -33.40
CA HIS A 372 10.10 15.09 -32.57
C HIS A 372 10.44 16.56 -32.32
N ILE A 373 10.37 17.00 -31.05
CA ILE A 373 10.87 18.28 -30.58
C ILE A 373 12.25 18.04 -29.97
N ASN A 374 13.29 18.59 -30.59
CA ASN A 374 14.67 18.48 -30.10
C ASN A 374 15.32 19.86 -30.13
N VAL A 375 15.31 20.56 -29.02
CA VAL A 375 15.80 21.92 -28.87
C VAL A 375 16.54 22.13 -27.56
N THR A 376 17.46 23.09 -27.56
CA THR A 376 18.13 23.56 -26.34
C THR A 376 17.82 25.05 -26.15
N ASN A 377 17.09 25.36 -25.10
CA ASN A 377 16.74 26.72 -24.73
C ASN A 377 17.88 27.37 -23.95
N ASN A 378 18.28 28.56 -24.40
CA ASN A 378 19.33 29.37 -23.77
C ASN A 378 18.81 30.68 -23.19
N GLY A 379 17.50 30.88 -23.22
CA GLY A 379 16.84 32.15 -22.94
C GLY A 379 16.83 33.04 -24.19
N GLY A 380 15.72 33.69 -24.41
CA GLY A 380 15.56 34.58 -25.59
C GLY A 380 14.13 34.95 -25.84
N ASN A 381 13.85 35.64 -26.92
CA ASN A 381 12.49 35.95 -27.39
C ASN A 381 12.24 35.16 -28.66
N GLY A 382 11.23 34.33 -28.69
CA GLY A 382 10.87 33.65 -29.92
C GLY A 382 9.81 32.56 -29.74
N TRP A 383 9.18 32.25 -30.84
CA TRP A 383 8.32 31.09 -30.97
C TRP A 383 9.19 29.82 -30.96
N GLY A 384 8.87 28.91 -30.07
CA GLY A 384 9.61 27.67 -29.98
C GLY A 384 9.19 26.64 -31.03
N THR A 385 9.94 25.54 -31.08
CA THR A 385 9.63 24.40 -31.94
C THR A 385 8.31 23.78 -31.54
N MET A 386 7.45 23.45 -32.51
CA MET A 386 6.11 23.01 -32.25
C MET A 386 5.68 21.80 -33.07
N ILE A 387 4.84 20.97 -32.48
CA ILE A 387 3.93 20.09 -33.16
C ILE A 387 2.63 20.86 -33.38
N TYR A 388 2.33 21.16 -34.63
CA TYR A 388 1.18 21.93 -35.02
C TYR A 388 0.22 21.05 -35.82
N TRP A 389 -1.02 21.00 -35.41
CA TRP A 389 -2.02 20.19 -36.06
C TRP A 389 -3.36 20.92 -36.20
N ARG A 390 -3.85 21.02 -37.41
CA ARG A 390 -5.14 21.64 -37.73
C ARG A 390 -6.00 20.66 -38.52
N LYS A 391 -7.29 20.61 -38.22
CA LYS A 391 -8.22 19.79 -38.99
C LYS A 391 -8.27 20.21 -40.45
N ASP A 392 -8.50 21.49 -40.67
CA ASP A 392 -8.47 22.14 -41.99
C ASP A 392 -8.51 23.68 -41.85
N TRP A 393 -8.36 24.38 -42.98
CA TRP A 393 -8.48 25.83 -43.04
C TRP A 393 -9.90 26.35 -43.18
N ASN A 394 -10.91 25.46 -43.29
CA ASN A 394 -12.33 25.82 -43.41
C ASN A 394 -13.00 25.97 -42.05
N GLY A 395 -12.30 25.76 -40.96
CA GLY A 395 -12.80 25.90 -39.61
C GLY A 395 -13.64 24.73 -39.12
N ASN A 396 -13.45 23.51 -39.70
CA ASN A 396 -14.14 22.32 -39.22
C ASN A 396 -13.48 21.77 -37.95
N SER A 397 -14.28 21.10 -37.13
CA SER A 397 -13.78 20.35 -35.96
C SER A 397 -13.13 19.03 -36.34
N PHE A 398 -12.12 18.62 -35.53
CA PHE A 398 -11.80 17.20 -35.47
C PHE A 398 -13.05 16.41 -35.07
N PRO A 399 -13.22 15.20 -35.57
CA PRO A 399 -14.24 14.30 -35.06
C PRO A 399 -13.93 13.97 -33.60
N LEU A 400 -14.88 14.24 -32.69
CA LEU A 400 -14.75 13.90 -31.28
C LEU A 400 -15.54 12.63 -30.98
N SER A 401 -15.00 11.76 -30.15
CA SER A 401 -15.55 10.41 -29.90
C SER A 401 -16.95 10.46 -29.31
N ALA A 402 -17.88 9.71 -29.88
CA ALA A 402 -19.21 9.50 -29.32
C ALA A 402 -19.23 8.56 -28.09
N ASN A 403 -18.11 7.90 -27.80
CA ASN A 403 -17.98 6.97 -26.68
C ASN A 403 -17.74 7.68 -25.34
N ILE A 404 -17.48 8.97 -25.34
CA ILE A 404 -17.36 9.77 -24.12
C ILE A 404 -18.76 10.20 -23.66
N PRO A 405 -19.12 10.03 -22.37
CA PRO A 405 -20.42 10.44 -21.88
C PRO A 405 -20.68 11.93 -22.11
N SER A 406 -21.80 12.28 -22.69
CA SER A 406 -22.17 13.67 -23.02
C SER A 406 -22.19 14.61 -21.80
N THR A 407 -22.45 14.05 -20.61
CA THR A 407 -22.49 14.75 -19.32
C THR A 407 -21.13 14.81 -18.62
N ALA A 408 -20.09 14.19 -19.17
CA ALA A 408 -18.75 14.22 -18.56
C ALA A 408 -18.26 15.67 -18.44
N SER A 409 -17.68 16.00 -17.28
CA SER A 409 -17.11 17.32 -17.02
C SER A 409 -15.80 17.51 -17.78
N ALA A 410 -15.52 18.72 -18.25
CA ALA A 410 -14.23 19.10 -18.83
C ALA A 410 -13.02 18.74 -17.93
N LYS A 411 -13.22 18.66 -16.61
CA LYS A 411 -12.19 18.22 -15.65
C LYS A 411 -11.75 16.78 -15.85
N ASP A 412 -12.66 15.93 -16.31
CA ASP A 412 -12.45 14.51 -16.54
C ASP A 412 -12.16 14.19 -18.02
N ILE A 413 -12.10 15.23 -18.86
CA ILE A 413 -11.77 15.11 -20.28
C ILE A 413 -10.38 15.69 -20.50
N TYR A 414 -9.55 14.96 -21.22
CA TYR A 414 -8.14 15.28 -21.35
C TYR A 414 -7.72 15.28 -22.83
N LEU A 415 -6.90 16.26 -23.18
CA LEU A 415 -5.99 16.14 -24.32
C LEU A 415 -4.88 15.18 -23.88
N ALA A 416 -4.77 14.05 -24.55
CA ALA A 416 -3.79 13.02 -24.25
C ALA A 416 -2.88 12.76 -25.46
N TYR A 417 -1.64 12.36 -25.20
CA TYR A 417 -0.69 11.97 -26.21
C TYR A 417 0.34 11.00 -25.63
N ASN A 418 0.94 10.19 -26.47
CA ASN A 418 2.09 9.40 -26.07
C ASN A 418 3.35 10.24 -26.22
N VAL A 419 4.23 10.17 -25.23
CA VAL A 419 5.49 10.88 -25.23
C VAL A 419 6.63 9.95 -24.88
N TYR A 420 7.78 10.17 -25.52
CA TYR A 420 9.04 9.49 -25.24
C TYR A 420 10.09 10.56 -24.94
N ASP A 421 10.57 10.63 -23.71
CA ASP A 421 11.69 11.51 -23.36
C ASP A 421 12.99 10.85 -23.80
N ASN A 422 13.56 11.37 -24.89
CA ASN A 422 14.79 10.83 -25.45
C ASN A 422 16.01 11.27 -24.60
N ASN A 423 16.15 12.57 -24.38
CA ASN A 423 17.24 13.12 -23.57
C ASN A 423 16.99 14.56 -23.11
N SER A 424 15.84 14.84 -22.54
CA SER A 424 15.54 16.14 -21.96
C SER A 424 16.21 16.35 -20.60
N ASP A 425 16.33 17.62 -20.21
CA ASP A 425 16.89 18.02 -18.91
C ASP A 425 15.81 18.17 -17.81
N PHE A 426 14.64 17.58 -17.99
CA PHE A 426 13.47 17.78 -17.11
C PHE A 426 13.73 17.55 -15.62
N ASN A 427 14.64 16.63 -15.29
CA ASN A 427 14.98 16.28 -13.92
C ASN A 427 16.20 17.06 -13.38
N SER A 428 16.74 18.01 -14.16
CA SER A 428 17.84 18.87 -13.73
C SER A 428 17.33 20.02 -12.86
N ASP A 429 17.99 20.30 -11.74
CA ASP A 429 17.68 21.45 -10.88
C ASP A 429 17.82 22.81 -11.60
N THR A 430 18.54 22.82 -12.71
CA THR A 430 18.76 24.01 -13.54
C THR A 430 17.77 24.14 -14.68
N PHE A 431 16.91 23.11 -14.90
CA PHE A 431 15.91 23.15 -15.96
C PHE A 431 14.82 24.18 -15.63
N SER A 432 14.62 25.10 -16.55
CA SER A 432 13.54 26.09 -16.48
C SER A 432 12.74 26.17 -17.79
N GLY A 433 12.78 25.10 -18.57
CA GLY A 433 12.02 25.00 -19.81
C GLY A 433 10.52 25.04 -19.61
N MET A 434 9.78 25.40 -20.65
CA MET A 434 8.32 25.48 -20.63
C MET A 434 7.74 24.81 -21.88
N ILE A 435 6.64 24.09 -21.68
CA ILE A 435 5.78 23.62 -22.77
C ILE A 435 4.47 24.41 -22.76
N ARG A 436 4.10 24.88 -23.93
CA ARG A 436 2.84 25.56 -24.19
C ARG A 436 1.92 24.64 -24.96
N TYR A 437 0.71 24.52 -24.45
CA TYR A 437 -0.40 23.87 -25.14
C TYR A 437 -1.32 24.94 -25.68
N LEU A 438 -1.77 24.76 -26.91
CA LEU A 438 -2.74 25.62 -27.55
C LEU A 438 -3.89 24.79 -28.06
N ILE A 439 -5.11 25.23 -27.78
CA ILE A 439 -6.33 24.71 -28.40
C ILE A 439 -7.09 25.86 -29.04
N GLN A 440 -7.64 25.63 -30.22
CA GLN A 440 -8.51 26.57 -30.88
C GLN A 440 -9.86 25.92 -31.20
N PRO A 441 -10.96 26.37 -30.56
CA PRO A 441 -12.32 26.04 -30.96
C PRO A 441 -12.67 26.58 -32.35
N ILE A 442 -13.77 26.08 -32.92
CA ILE A 442 -14.29 26.57 -34.20
C ILE A 442 -14.71 28.03 -34.04
N GLY A 443 -14.24 28.89 -34.95
CA GLY A 443 -14.68 30.30 -35.02
C GLY A 443 -14.26 31.18 -33.85
N ASP A 444 -13.42 30.68 -32.96
CA ASP A 444 -12.96 31.40 -31.77
C ASP A 444 -11.43 31.61 -31.83
N LYS A 445 -10.92 32.34 -30.83
CA LYS A 445 -9.49 32.60 -30.65
C LYS A 445 -8.74 31.42 -30.05
N GLU A 446 -7.43 31.54 -30.04
CA GLU A 446 -6.51 30.56 -29.45
C GLU A 446 -6.54 30.67 -27.92
N TYR A 447 -6.55 29.51 -27.24
CA TYR A 447 -6.46 29.36 -25.78
C TYR A 447 -5.22 28.60 -25.42
N TYR A 448 -4.51 29.07 -24.42
CA TYR A 448 -3.21 28.57 -24.02
C TYR A 448 -3.24 27.99 -22.61
N TYR A 449 -2.45 26.94 -22.41
CA TYR A 449 -2.09 26.40 -21.11
C TYR A 449 -0.59 26.12 -21.08
N PHE A 450 0.05 26.41 -19.95
CA PHE A 450 1.50 26.33 -19.83
C PHE A 450 1.90 25.38 -18.71
N ILE A 451 2.94 24.58 -18.95
CA ILE A 451 3.57 23.73 -17.94
C ILE A 451 5.05 24.08 -17.87
N GLY A 452 5.55 24.33 -16.66
CA GLY A 452 6.95 24.73 -16.43
C GLY A 452 7.18 26.22 -16.60
N GLY A 453 8.45 26.59 -16.78
CA GLY A 453 8.88 27.98 -16.93
C GLY A 453 9.31 28.62 -15.60
N ASN A 454 10.42 29.37 -15.65
CA ASN A 454 10.96 30.13 -14.53
C ASN A 454 11.09 31.60 -14.92
N GLY A 455 10.38 32.49 -14.22
CA GLY A 455 10.47 33.94 -14.41
C GLY A 455 9.64 34.50 -15.57
N VAL A 456 8.66 33.78 -16.08
CA VAL A 456 7.67 34.29 -17.03
C VAL A 456 6.39 34.60 -16.26
N GLU A 457 5.92 35.83 -16.31
CA GLU A 457 4.65 36.26 -15.72
C GLU A 457 3.48 35.90 -16.63
N TRP A 458 3.14 34.59 -16.69
CA TRP A 458 1.93 34.14 -17.37
C TRP A 458 0.96 33.58 -16.33
N SER A 459 -0.26 34.08 -16.32
CA SER A 459 -1.31 33.51 -15.50
C SER A 459 -1.62 32.07 -15.98
N GLY A 460 -1.52 31.08 -15.07
CA GLY A 460 -1.84 29.69 -15.36
C GLY A 460 -0.66 28.72 -15.51
N VAL A 461 0.56 29.13 -15.13
CA VAL A 461 1.72 28.24 -15.14
C VAL A 461 1.74 27.36 -13.89
N GLU A 462 1.69 26.05 -14.07
CA GLU A 462 1.97 25.12 -12.98
C GLU A 462 3.48 24.96 -12.74
N LYS A 463 3.88 25.05 -11.47
CA LYS A 463 5.25 24.75 -11.02
C LYS A 463 5.19 23.72 -9.89
N PRO A 464 6.13 22.79 -9.82
CA PRO A 464 7.21 22.47 -10.75
C PRO A 464 6.68 21.74 -12.00
N TRP A 465 7.49 21.77 -13.07
CA TRP A 465 7.24 20.98 -14.28
C TRP A 465 6.90 19.54 -13.92
N THR A 466 5.68 19.11 -14.22
CA THR A 466 5.24 17.74 -14.07
C THR A 466 4.34 17.42 -15.25
N PHE A 467 4.67 16.40 -16.03
CA PHE A 467 3.65 15.67 -16.76
C PHE A 467 2.84 14.94 -15.69
N THR A 468 1.77 15.55 -15.22
CA THR A 468 0.95 14.97 -14.17
C THR A 468 0.21 13.76 -14.74
N HIS A 469 0.67 12.58 -14.36
CA HIS A 469 -0.18 11.41 -14.33
C HIS A 469 -1.09 11.54 -13.12
N PRO A 470 -2.39 11.70 -13.25
CA PRO A 470 -3.26 11.97 -12.10
C PRO A 470 -3.31 10.85 -11.05
N VAL A 471 -2.60 9.73 -11.23
CA VAL A 471 -2.67 8.57 -10.32
C VAL A 471 -1.33 7.89 -10.05
N LEU A 472 -0.23 8.33 -10.63
CA LEU A 472 1.09 7.71 -10.41
C LEU A 472 1.91 8.45 -9.33
N ALA A 473 1.30 8.72 -8.17
CA ALA A 473 2.00 9.26 -6.99
C ALA A 473 3.13 8.33 -6.49
N ASP A 474 3.11 7.06 -6.87
CA ASP A 474 4.08 6.04 -6.43
C ASP A 474 5.18 5.72 -7.47
N ILE A 475 5.13 6.29 -8.67
CA ILE A 475 6.26 6.17 -9.59
C ILE A 475 7.22 7.34 -9.31
N ASN A 476 8.32 7.01 -8.64
CA ASN A 476 9.41 7.95 -8.31
C ASN A 476 10.14 8.53 -9.55
N ASP A 477 9.74 8.16 -10.76
CA ASP A 477 10.24 8.66 -12.04
C ASP A 477 9.21 9.60 -12.66
N ARG A 478 9.31 10.88 -12.36
CA ARG A 478 8.38 11.89 -12.88
C ARG A 478 8.42 12.05 -14.39
N ASN A 479 9.52 11.67 -15.04
CA ASN A 479 9.70 11.70 -16.50
C ASN A 479 10.64 10.54 -16.88
N PRO A 480 10.12 9.33 -17.11
CA PRO A 480 10.96 8.18 -17.43
C PRO A 480 11.65 8.40 -18.78
N LYS A 481 12.99 8.60 -18.75
CA LYS A 481 13.79 8.67 -19.97
C LYS A 481 13.84 7.32 -20.68
N GLY A 482 13.82 7.36 -22.01
CA GLY A 482 13.98 6.16 -22.82
C GLY A 482 12.80 5.21 -22.83
N LYS A 483 11.61 5.68 -22.43
CA LYS A 483 10.37 4.91 -22.43
C LYS A 483 9.19 5.73 -22.91
N TRP A 484 8.26 5.10 -23.61
CA TRP A 484 6.98 5.71 -23.90
C TRP A 484 6.11 5.75 -22.65
N TYR A 485 5.32 6.80 -22.52
CA TYR A 485 4.27 6.95 -21.50
C TYR A 485 3.18 7.89 -22.00
N ARG A 486 2.01 7.86 -21.39
CA ARG A 486 0.92 8.78 -21.70
C ARG A 486 1.06 10.06 -20.91
N ALA A 487 1.05 11.22 -21.59
CA ALA A 487 0.84 12.53 -20.99
C ALA A 487 -0.60 12.99 -21.19
N VAL A 488 -1.14 13.74 -20.22
CA VAL A 488 -2.52 14.26 -20.25
C VAL A 488 -2.57 15.70 -19.75
N VAL A 489 -3.45 16.49 -20.37
CA VAL A 489 -3.79 17.86 -19.96
C VAL A 489 -5.32 17.98 -19.91
N SER A 490 -5.90 18.30 -18.76
CA SER A 490 -7.34 18.46 -18.65
C SER A 490 -7.84 19.59 -19.54
N LEU A 491 -8.93 19.38 -20.24
CA LEU A 491 -9.56 20.43 -21.07
C LEU A 491 -10.10 21.59 -20.21
N ASP A 492 -10.40 21.36 -18.92
CA ASP A 492 -10.80 22.43 -17.98
C ASP A 492 -9.70 23.48 -17.77
N ASN A 493 -8.44 23.16 -18.09
CA ASN A 493 -7.33 24.11 -18.02
C ASN A 493 -7.36 25.17 -19.13
N PHE A 494 -8.12 24.91 -20.20
CA PHE A 494 -8.28 25.87 -21.29
C PHE A 494 -9.54 26.70 -21.05
N GLY A 495 -9.41 28.02 -21.02
CA GLY A 495 -10.50 28.93 -20.67
C GLY A 495 -11.77 28.75 -21.48
N CYS A 496 -11.67 28.30 -22.74
CA CYS A 496 -12.80 27.99 -23.61
C CYS A 496 -13.65 26.81 -23.15
N PHE A 497 -13.07 25.86 -22.42
CA PHE A 497 -13.75 24.62 -22.01
C PHE A 497 -14.00 24.55 -20.50
N LYS A 498 -13.52 25.54 -19.76
CA LYS A 498 -13.63 25.55 -18.31
C LYS A 498 -15.06 25.45 -17.81
N GLY A 499 -15.35 24.42 -17.02
CA GLY A 499 -16.67 24.19 -16.44
C GLY A 499 -17.70 23.61 -17.40
N LEU A 500 -17.34 23.31 -18.65
CA LEU A 500 -18.26 22.76 -19.64
C LEU A 500 -18.47 21.26 -19.47
N THR A 501 -19.56 20.76 -20.08
CA THR A 501 -19.79 19.33 -20.32
C THR A 501 -19.17 18.89 -21.65
N TYR A 502 -19.02 17.58 -21.85
CA TYR A 502 -18.56 17.05 -23.13
C TYR A 502 -19.50 17.41 -24.29
N ALA A 503 -20.80 17.44 -24.06
CA ALA A 503 -21.75 17.90 -25.07
C ALA A 503 -21.48 19.34 -25.52
N ASP A 504 -21.13 20.21 -24.59
CA ASP A 504 -20.78 21.61 -24.91
C ASP A 504 -19.46 21.69 -25.69
N ILE A 505 -18.47 20.89 -25.30
CA ILE A 505 -17.17 20.78 -26.00
C ILE A 505 -17.36 20.29 -27.45
N VAL A 506 -18.18 19.26 -27.65
CA VAL A 506 -18.50 18.75 -28.99
C VAL A 506 -19.20 19.84 -29.84
N LYS A 507 -20.14 20.58 -29.25
CA LYS A 507 -20.81 21.66 -29.93
C LYS A 507 -19.85 22.80 -30.31
N GLN A 508 -18.91 23.12 -29.45
CA GLN A 508 -17.89 24.15 -29.67
C GLN A 508 -16.82 23.69 -30.68
N GLY A 509 -16.53 22.39 -30.67
CA GLY A 509 -15.53 21.73 -31.53
C GLY A 509 -14.09 22.09 -31.17
N ILE A 510 -13.16 21.36 -31.78
CA ILE A 510 -11.71 21.64 -31.72
C ILE A 510 -11.21 21.60 -33.16
N ASN A 511 -10.74 22.74 -33.67
CA ASN A 511 -10.19 22.85 -35.01
C ASN A 511 -8.67 22.63 -35.05
N GLN A 512 -7.98 23.01 -33.98
CA GLN A 512 -6.52 23.05 -33.93
C GLN A 512 -6.00 22.75 -32.52
N PHE A 513 -4.86 22.08 -32.46
CA PHE A 513 -4.02 22.05 -31.26
C PHE A 513 -2.55 22.31 -31.64
N ARG A 514 -1.78 22.78 -30.66
CA ARG A 514 -0.31 22.82 -30.75
C ARG A 514 0.28 22.36 -29.42
N LEU A 515 1.37 21.64 -29.54
CA LEU A 515 2.27 21.36 -28.43
C LEU A 515 3.61 21.96 -28.83
N MET A 516 4.07 22.94 -28.07
CA MET A 516 5.24 23.70 -28.43
C MET A 516 6.17 23.90 -27.24
N GLU A 517 7.44 23.72 -27.50
CA GLU A 517 8.47 24.24 -26.64
C GLU A 517 8.37 25.78 -26.67
N CYS A 518 8.68 26.42 -25.55
CA CYS A 518 8.64 27.88 -25.46
C CYS A 518 10.00 28.43 -25.03
N ASN A 519 10.59 29.22 -25.91
CA ASN A 519 11.91 29.86 -25.70
C ASN A 519 11.75 31.33 -25.26
N GLU A 520 10.78 31.64 -24.43
CA GLU A 520 10.54 33.00 -23.95
C GLU A 520 11.21 33.24 -22.60
N GLY A 521 11.68 34.46 -22.39
CA GLY A 521 12.22 34.94 -21.14
C GLY A 521 13.53 34.26 -20.70
N LYS A 522 13.55 33.68 -19.48
CA LYS A 522 14.72 33.05 -18.89
C LYS A 522 14.71 31.52 -18.98
N ASN A 523 13.90 30.96 -19.86
CA ASN A 523 13.79 29.53 -20.03
C ASN A 523 15.11 28.91 -20.52
N LYS A 524 15.55 27.87 -19.84
CA LYS A 524 16.81 27.16 -20.15
C LYS A 524 16.62 25.66 -20.01
N GLY A 525 17.39 24.93 -20.80
CA GLY A 525 17.46 23.49 -20.76
C GLY A 525 17.08 22.83 -22.07
N LYS A 526 17.44 21.58 -22.21
CA LYS A 526 17.15 20.77 -23.38
C LYS A 526 15.76 20.13 -23.25
N ILE A 527 14.97 20.20 -24.32
CA ILE A 527 13.75 19.44 -24.53
C ILE A 527 13.97 18.54 -25.74
N ASP A 528 13.90 17.22 -25.52
CA ASP A 528 14.15 16.21 -26.55
C ASP A 528 13.10 15.11 -26.37
N ILE A 529 11.92 15.33 -26.97
CA ILE A 529 10.75 14.48 -26.82
C ILE A 529 10.19 14.06 -28.17
N LYS A 530 9.72 12.81 -28.24
CA LYS A 530 8.90 12.30 -29.33
C LYS A 530 7.45 12.25 -28.87
N VAL A 531 6.53 12.59 -29.76
CA VAL A 531 5.10 12.67 -29.47
C VAL A 531 4.32 11.92 -30.54
N ASP A 532 3.32 11.15 -30.13
CA ASP A 532 2.45 10.38 -31.01
C ASP A 532 1.03 10.25 -30.45
N ASN A 533 0.09 9.77 -31.26
CA ASN A 533 -1.27 9.42 -30.88
C ASN A 533 -2.00 10.49 -30.07
N VAL A 534 -2.08 11.70 -30.61
CA VAL A 534 -2.78 12.81 -29.96
C VAL A 534 -4.29 12.59 -30.03
N ARG A 535 -4.96 12.68 -28.89
CA ARG A 535 -6.37 12.29 -28.73
C ARG A 535 -7.09 13.03 -27.61
N VAL A 536 -8.40 12.99 -27.63
CA VAL A 536 -9.27 13.46 -26.54
C VAL A 536 -9.88 12.26 -25.84
N ILE A 537 -9.62 12.11 -24.54
CA ILE A 537 -10.05 10.95 -23.77
C ILE A 537 -10.86 11.35 -22.52
N TYR A 538 -11.59 10.39 -22.00
CA TYR A 538 -12.31 10.48 -20.74
C TYR A 538 -11.64 9.61 -19.68
N ILE A 539 -11.27 10.19 -18.56
CA ILE A 539 -10.79 9.51 -17.36
C ILE A 539 -11.72 9.93 -16.22
N PRO A 540 -12.67 9.08 -15.80
CA PRO A 540 -13.62 9.46 -14.75
C PRO A 540 -12.88 9.76 -13.44
N SER A 541 -13.24 10.85 -12.78
CA SER A 541 -12.85 11.09 -11.38
C SER A 541 -13.46 10.02 -10.47
N LYS A 542 -12.71 9.61 -9.44
CA LYS A 542 -13.12 8.60 -8.47
C LYS A 542 -14.16 9.12 -7.51
#